data_7a946593acd3f1be61115452794d4c82
#
_entry.id   7a946593acd3f1be61115452794d4c82
#
_cell.length_a   1.000
_cell.length_b   1.000
_cell.length_c   1.000
_cell.angle_alpha   90.00
_cell.angle_beta   90.00
_cell.angle_gamma   90.00
#
_symmetry.space_group_name_H-M   'P 1'
#
loop_
_entity.id
_entity.type
_entity.pdbx_description
1 polymer ?
#
loop_
_entity_poly.entity_id
_entity_poly.type
_entity_poly.pdbx_seq_one_letter_code
_entity_poly.pdbx_strand_id
1 'polypeptide(L)'
;TTSGVSGITSSTGLPSGVTASYSANTLTISGTPTATGTFNYTINLTGCSDDATGTITVFAPPGGISSNLKLWLKADAGTSSTSDAADVNTWTDQSTNSYSASGYSAGGKYYENGINFNPTITFDGANDYYTISGGIIGSGVNIDDAFVYYVGTFDTDNTQMAVFHESCSDAANGGENSYWKFQREADAEIFYNKGRANSSYSLVRDDWGGASSQPYLWTAVAASSTSTPQGTNKYITRNDNLILANNGTSNAEGNGGDFHIGANNTGGHDFDGNISELIIYEGVSSASDEDKIQSYLALKYGISMGTTSSTFSYLSSDGTTIWTGNATFQNNIAGIGRDDNSGLHQKQSKSVNYGAILTISTQAIAADNDANTTSLDDGEFLMWGNNNASTSSYADLPTGGGYTGRLQKEWLIDMTGTVADVHVEFDLSDLHLNLAGDEASDFYLLTDADGDFTSGATATVATSFSSNKVTFDDFNFSDGQYFTLATKQSAPGGIASGLHLWYNASTQSHNTGTTQATDGQDVDNWHDQSGNNFDANSNQGDASWDEDG
;
A
#
# COMPACT_ATOMS: atom_id res chain seq x y z
N THR A 1 -28.08 -7.38 -37.05
CA THR A 1 -28.28 -7.17 -38.50
C THR A 1 -28.68 -5.72 -38.71
N THR A 2 -27.90 -5.00 -39.48
CA THR A 2 -28.09 -3.58 -39.78
C THR A 2 -28.68 -3.47 -41.19
N SER A 3 -29.96 -3.11 -41.28
CA SER A 3 -30.62 -2.89 -42.57
C SER A 3 -30.22 -1.52 -43.13
N GLY A 4 -29.68 -1.49 -44.35
CA GLY A 4 -29.23 -0.25 -45.01
C GLY A 4 -27.78 0.12 -44.81
N VAL A 5 -27.05 -0.53 -43.92
CA VAL A 5 -25.61 -0.31 -43.72
C VAL A 5 -24.82 -0.93 -44.86
N SER A 6 -23.87 -0.19 -45.41
CA SER A 6 -22.98 -0.66 -46.48
C SER A 6 -21.50 -0.79 -46.06
N GLY A 7 -21.12 -0.34 -44.88
CA GLY A 7 -19.75 -0.41 -44.36
C GLY A 7 -19.54 0.36 -43.06
N ILE A 8 -18.27 0.51 -42.69
CA ILE A 8 -17.77 1.34 -41.59
C ILE A 8 -17.05 2.54 -42.17
N THR A 9 -17.33 3.74 -41.69
CA THR A 9 -16.62 4.96 -42.03
C THR A 9 -15.42 5.19 -41.10
N SER A 10 -15.62 4.98 -39.80
CA SER A 10 -14.57 5.10 -38.76
C SER A 10 -14.96 4.32 -37.52
N SER A 11 -13.97 4.00 -36.68
CA SER A 11 -14.16 3.49 -35.33
C SER A 11 -13.26 4.24 -34.34
N THR A 12 -13.83 4.61 -33.20
CA THR A 12 -13.11 5.31 -32.11
C THR A 12 -13.44 4.66 -30.79
N GLY A 13 -12.52 4.75 -29.82
CA GLY A 13 -12.73 4.28 -28.44
C GLY A 13 -12.71 2.76 -28.27
N LEU A 14 -12.35 1.97 -29.27
CA LEU A 14 -12.07 0.53 -29.09
C LEU A 14 -10.75 0.34 -28.32
N PRO A 15 -10.64 -0.69 -27.47
CA PRO A 15 -9.37 -1.05 -26.84
C PRO A 15 -8.28 -1.32 -27.91
N SER A 16 -7.04 -1.01 -27.59
CA SER A 16 -5.89 -1.39 -28.45
C SER A 16 -5.91 -2.91 -28.70
N GLY A 17 -5.62 -3.32 -29.94
CA GLY A 17 -5.69 -4.72 -30.37
C GLY A 17 -7.09 -5.20 -30.77
N VAL A 18 -8.14 -4.39 -30.57
CA VAL A 18 -9.51 -4.69 -31.00
C VAL A 18 -9.88 -3.84 -32.20
N THR A 19 -10.52 -4.47 -33.20
CA THR A 19 -10.94 -3.82 -34.44
C THR A 19 -12.40 -4.10 -34.75
N ALA A 20 -13.02 -3.21 -35.52
CA ALA A 20 -14.35 -3.41 -36.07
C ALA A 20 -14.27 -3.72 -37.56
N SER A 21 -15.09 -4.66 -38.04
CA SER A 21 -15.23 -5.00 -39.45
C SER A 21 -16.73 -5.17 -39.81
N TYR A 22 -17.05 -4.93 -41.08
CA TYR A 22 -18.41 -5.13 -41.59
C TYR A 22 -18.38 -6.03 -42.83
N SER A 23 -19.17 -7.10 -42.80
CA SER A 23 -19.28 -8.03 -43.91
C SER A 23 -20.62 -8.79 -43.83
N ALA A 24 -21.21 -9.06 -44.98
CA ALA A 24 -22.47 -9.86 -45.09
C ALA A 24 -23.58 -9.34 -44.14
N ASN A 25 -23.80 -8.03 -44.06
CA ASN A 25 -24.77 -7.36 -43.17
C ASN A 25 -24.52 -7.60 -41.65
N THR A 26 -23.29 -7.90 -41.30
CA THR A 26 -22.90 -8.09 -39.90
C THR A 26 -21.75 -7.17 -39.54
N LEU A 27 -21.92 -6.38 -38.49
CA LEU A 27 -20.85 -5.66 -37.82
C LEU A 27 -20.18 -6.63 -36.82
N THR A 28 -18.89 -6.80 -36.93
CA THR A 28 -18.10 -7.65 -36.03
C THR A 28 -17.04 -6.82 -35.34
N ILE A 29 -16.99 -6.89 -34.02
CA ILE A 29 -15.90 -6.38 -33.19
C ILE A 29 -15.09 -7.61 -32.75
N SER A 30 -13.78 -7.62 -33.03
CA SER A 30 -12.90 -8.75 -32.75
C SER A 30 -11.47 -8.31 -32.54
N GLY A 31 -10.68 -9.13 -31.87
CA GLY A 31 -9.29 -8.92 -31.55
C GLY A 31 -8.98 -9.30 -30.11
N THR A 32 -7.71 -9.24 -29.73
CA THR A 32 -7.26 -9.41 -28.34
C THR A 32 -6.87 -8.04 -27.79
N PRO A 33 -7.59 -7.52 -26.77
CA PRO A 33 -7.20 -6.27 -26.14
C PRO A 33 -5.78 -6.36 -25.57
N THR A 34 -5.00 -5.30 -25.74
CA THR A 34 -3.65 -5.16 -25.17
C THR A 34 -3.59 -4.09 -24.07
N ALA A 35 -4.74 -3.46 -23.75
CA ALA A 35 -4.89 -2.51 -22.66
C ALA A 35 -6.13 -2.86 -21.86
N THR A 36 -6.03 -2.75 -20.54
CA THR A 36 -7.14 -2.98 -19.60
C THR A 36 -7.91 -1.68 -19.35
N GLY A 37 -9.11 -1.79 -18.78
CA GLY A 37 -9.95 -0.64 -18.48
C GLY A 37 -11.30 -0.65 -19.19
N THR A 38 -12.05 0.44 -19.08
CA THR A 38 -13.38 0.59 -19.68
C THR A 38 -13.30 1.50 -20.90
N PHE A 39 -13.64 0.95 -22.07
CA PHE A 39 -13.56 1.62 -23.36
C PHE A 39 -14.95 1.87 -23.90
N ASN A 40 -15.35 3.13 -24.02
CA ASN A 40 -16.60 3.55 -24.67
C ASN A 40 -16.33 3.74 -26.16
N TYR A 41 -16.89 2.90 -27.00
CA TYR A 41 -16.64 2.95 -28.43
C TYR A 41 -17.80 3.52 -29.24
N THR A 42 -17.46 4.12 -30.36
CA THR A 42 -18.38 4.55 -31.41
C THR A 42 -17.87 4.05 -32.76
N ILE A 43 -18.73 3.34 -33.50
CA ILE A 43 -18.46 2.87 -34.85
C ILE A 43 -19.43 3.56 -35.79
N ASN A 44 -18.91 4.48 -36.60
CA ASN A 44 -19.67 5.23 -37.59
C ASN A 44 -19.98 4.36 -38.80
N LEU A 45 -21.26 4.16 -39.09
CA LEU A 45 -21.73 3.27 -40.14
C LEU A 45 -22.04 4.04 -41.43
N THR A 46 -21.72 3.43 -42.58
CA THR A 46 -22.02 3.99 -43.91
C THR A 46 -23.40 3.53 -44.38
N GLY A 47 -24.26 4.46 -44.81
CA GLY A 47 -25.60 4.14 -45.32
C GLY A 47 -26.68 4.05 -44.26
N CYS A 48 -26.37 4.42 -43.01
CA CYS A 48 -27.31 4.53 -41.89
C CYS A 48 -27.08 5.88 -41.19
N SER A 49 -28.11 6.39 -40.51
CA SER A 49 -28.05 7.65 -39.74
C SER A 49 -27.54 7.41 -38.30
N ASP A 50 -27.53 6.17 -37.84
CA ASP A 50 -27.19 5.82 -36.44
C ASP A 50 -25.85 5.10 -36.38
N ASP A 51 -25.02 5.51 -35.44
CA ASP A 51 -23.74 4.89 -35.11
C ASP A 51 -23.96 3.70 -34.17
N ALA A 52 -23.06 2.71 -34.25
CA ALA A 52 -23.03 1.64 -33.27
C ALA A 52 -22.14 2.06 -32.09
N THR A 53 -22.73 2.20 -30.92
CA THR A 53 -22.04 2.57 -29.70
C THR A 53 -22.14 1.46 -28.65
N GLY A 54 -21.16 1.39 -27.74
CA GLY A 54 -21.17 0.46 -26.63
C GLY A 54 -19.95 0.64 -25.75
N THR A 55 -19.85 -0.24 -24.75
CA THR A 55 -18.74 -0.27 -23.80
C THR A 55 -18.09 -1.65 -23.83
N ILE A 56 -16.76 -1.69 -23.85
CA ILE A 56 -15.95 -2.89 -23.64
C ILE A 56 -15.14 -2.65 -22.37
N THR A 57 -15.29 -3.50 -21.36
CA THR A 57 -14.43 -3.51 -20.18
C THR A 57 -13.43 -4.64 -20.35
N VAL A 58 -12.15 -4.29 -20.30
CA VAL A 58 -11.03 -5.23 -20.31
C VAL A 58 -10.57 -5.39 -18.86
N PHE A 59 -10.70 -6.59 -18.38
CA PHE A 59 -10.46 -6.95 -17.00
C PHE A 59 -8.97 -6.95 -16.67
N ALA A 60 -8.59 -6.33 -15.53
CA ALA A 60 -7.23 -6.26 -14.99
C ALA A 60 -7.20 -6.95 -13.62
N PRO A 61 -6.91 -8.25 -13.56
CA PRO A 61 -6.93 -9.01 -12.31
C PRO A 61 -5.68 -8.72 -11.45
N PRO A 62 -5.73 -9.01 -10.13
CA PRO A 62 -4.58 -8.82 -9.23
C PRO A 62 -3.33 -9.52 -9.76
N GLY A 63 -2.21 -8.77 -9.86
CA GLY A 63 -0.95 -9.27 -10.42
C GLY A 63 -1.02 -9.76 -11.87
N GLY A 64 -2.10 -9.42 -12.61
CA GLY A 64 -2.32 -9.92 -13.97
C GLY A 64 -2.84 -11.35 -14.03
N ILE A 65 -3.18 -11.99 -12.92
CA ILE A 65 -3.56 -13.39 -12.83
C ILE A 65 -5.08 -13.54 -12.84
N SER A 66 -5.67 -13.87 -13.99
CA SER A 66 -7.12 -14.06 -14.14
C SER A 66 -7.58 -15.51 -13.92
N SER A 67 -6.68 -16.49 -14.09
CA SER A 67 -7.01 -17.90 -13.97
C SER A 67 -7.45 -18.23 -12.55
N ASN A 68 -8.61 -18.89 -12.42
CA ASN A 68 -9.16 -19.36 -11.15
C ASN A 68 -9.50 -18.27 -10.12
N LEU A 69 -9.55 -16.99 -10.51
CA LEU A 69 -10.00 -15.91 -9.62
C LEU A 69 -11.48 -16.12 -9.27
N LYS A 70 -11.74 -16.38 -7.98
CA LYS A 70 -13.05 -16.75 -7.48
C LYS A 70 -13.82 -15.56 -6.89
N LEU A 71 -13.13 -14.73 -6.12
CA LEU A 71 -13.67 -13.53 -5.51
C LEU A 71 -12.61 -12.45 -5.48
N TRP A 72 -12.99 -11.22 -5.78
CA TRP A 72 -12.14 -10.05 -5.61
C TRP A 72 -12.96 -8.86 -5.14
N LEU A 73 -12.91 -8.60 -3.85
CA LEU A 73 -13.49 -7.41 -3.24
C LEU A 73 -12.37 -6.41 -2.96
N LYS A 74 -12.52 -5.19 -3.45
CA LYS A 74 -11.57 -4.09 -3.22
C LYS A 74 -12.31 -2.81 -2.85
N ALA A 75 -11.77 -2.05 -1.91
CA ALA A 75 -12.45 -0.86 -1.40
C ALA A 75 -12.52 0.28 -2.43
N ASP A 76 -11.58 0.34 -3.39
CA ASP A 76 -11.54 1.32 -4.47
C ASP A 76 -12.49 1.03 -5.65
N ALA A 77 -13.21 -0.11 -5.62
CA ALA A 77 -14.20 -0.42 -6.65
C ALA A 77 -15.34 -1.32 -6.16
N GLY A 78 -16.52 -1.16 -6.73
CA GLY A 78 -17.68 -2.00 -6.44
C GLY A 78 -18.42 -1.66 -5.16
N THR A 79 -18.00 -0.64 -4.42
CA THR A 79 -18.68 -0.13 -3.23
C THR A 79 -19.86 0.76 -3.60
N SER A 80 -20.97 0.65 -2.84
CA SER A 80 -22.18 1.47 -3.07
C SER A 80 -21.99 2.95 -2.70
N SER A 81 -20.92 3.30 -2.01
CA SER A 81 -20.52 4.66 -1.69
C SER A 81 -19.00 4.78 -1.69
N THR A 82 -18.50 5.93 -2.15
CA THR A 82 -17.09 6.34 -2.09
C THR A 82 -16.93 7.65 -1.32
N SER A 83 -17.96 8.06 -0.57
CA SER A 83 -17.85 9.23 0.32
C SER A 83 -17.24 8.81 1.64
N ASP A 84 -16.31 9.61 2.13
CA ASP A 84 -15.61 9.36 3.39
C ASP A 84 -16.58 9.21 4.57
N ALA A 85 -16.33 8.21 5.42
CA ALA A 85 -17.17 7.79 6.56
C ALA A 85 -18.62 7.36 6.20
N ALA A 86 -18.97 7.18 4.91
CA ALA A 86 -20.30 6.73 4.51
C ALA A 86 -20.43 5.21 4.62
N ASP A 87 -21.67 4.77 4.90
CA ASP A 87 -22.01 3.35 4.93
C ASP A 87 -21.95 2.73 3.53
N VAL A 88 -21.36 1.55 3.44
CA VAL A 88 -21.27 0.75 2.21
C VAL A 88 -22.31 -0.37 2.29
N ASN A 89 -23.48 -0.16 1.67
CA ASN A 89 -24.59 -1.13 1.74
C ASN A 89 -24.38 -2.35 0.83
N THR A 90 -23.61 -2.20 -0.23
CA THR A 90 -23.26 -3.31 -1.13
C THR A 90 -21.80 -3.21 -1.54
N TRP A 91 -21.15 -4.36 -1.64
CA TRP A 91 -19.78 -4.50 -2.11
C TRP A 91 -19.73 -5.54 -3.23
N THR A 92 -19.51 -5.09 -4.45
CA THR A 92 -19.59 -5.93 -5.65
C THR A 92 -18.23 -6.53 -5.96
N ASP A 93 -18.21 -7.83 -6.17
CA ASP A 93 -17.07 -8.60 -6.64
C ASP A 93 -16.56 -8.08 -7.99
N GLN A 94 -15.26 -7.87 -8.08
CA GLN A 94 -14.57 -7.40 -9.27
C GLN A 94 -14.03 -8.54 -10.14
N SER A 95 -14.24 -9.81 -9.74
CA SER A 95 -13.95 -10.97 -10.58
C SER A 95 -15.02 -11.16 -11.67
N THR A 96 -14.80 -12.09 -12.58
CA THR A 96 -15.79 -12.44 -13.62
C THR A 96 -17.02 -13.17 -13.07
N ASN A 97 -17.01 -13.59 -11.79
CA ASN A 97 -18.14 -14.27 -11.15
C ASN A 97 -19.23 -13.29 -10.72
N SER A 98 -18.88 -12.01 -10.52
CA SER A 98 -19.83 -10.92 -10.26
C SER A 98 -20.73 -11.14 -9.04
N TYR A 99 -20.21 -11.68 -7.95
CA TYR A 99 -20.93 -11.78 -6.69
C TYR A 99 -21.29 -10.40 -6.14
N SER A 100 -22.36 -10.33 -5.36
CA SER A 100 -22.76 -9.10 -4.67
C SER A 100 -22.84 -9.38 -3.18
N ALA A 101 -21.96 -8.75 -2.41
CA ALA A 101 -22.00 -8.80 -0.96
C ALA A 101 -22.94 -7.71 -0.46
N SER A 102 -24.04 -8.11 0.19
CA SER A 102 -25.03 -7.21 0.77
C SER A 102 -24.73 -6.97 2.24
N GLY A 103 -24.63 -5.69 2.64
CA GLY A 103 -24.36 -5.29 4.02
C GLY A 103 -25.54 -5.62 4.94
N TYR A 104 -25.27 -6.20 6.09
CA TYR A 104 -26.23 -6.33 7.17
C TYR A 104 -26.27 -4.99 7.94
N SER A 105 -27.46 -4.54 8.33
CA SER A 105 -27.67 -3.22 8.91
C SER A 105 -27.27 -2.11 7.94
N ALA A 106 -25.99 -1.75 7.83
CA ALA A 106 -25.47 -0.77 6.89
C ALA A 106 -24.18 -1.25 6.20
N GLY A 107 -23.65 -2.42 6.61
CA GLY A 107 -22.29 -2.84 6.26
C GLY A 107 -21.24 -1.97 6.92
N GLY A 108 -19.97 -2.10 6.50
CA GLY A 108 -18.88 -1.26 7.01
C GLY A 108 -18.86 0.13 6.40
N LYS A 109 -17.97 0.99 6.89
CA LYS A 109 -17.80 2.37 6.44
C LYS A 109 -16.62 2.52 5.48
N TYR A 110 -16.84 3.31 4.43
CA TYR A 110 -15.79 3.68 3.49
C TYR A 110 -14.90 4.79 4.06
N TYR A 111 -13.58 4.65 3.93
CA TYR A 111 -12.61 5.71 4.17
C TYR A 111 -11.67 5.81 2.98
N GLU A 112 -11.58 6.99 2.35
CA GLU A 112 -10.86 7.20 1.08
C GLU A 112 -9.34 7.13 1.21
N ASN A 113 -8.81 7.46 2.40
CA ASN A 113 -7.37 7.38 2.71
C ASN A 113 -7.16 6.49 3.94
N GLY A 114 -7.42 5.19 3.80
CA GLY A 114 -7.28 4.23 4.89
C GLY A 114 -5.88 3.62 4.99
N ILE A 115 -5.31 3.13 3.89
CA ILE A 115 -3.98 2.49 3.85
C ILE A 115 -3.20 3.00 2.65
N ASN A 116 -2.05 3.64 2.87
CA ASN A 116 -1.15 4.13 1.81
C ASN A 116 -1.88 4.90 0.72
N PHE A 117 -2.70 5.89 1.12
CA PHE A 117 -3.49 6.72 0.21
C PHE A 117 -4.55 5.97 -0.61
N ASN A 118 -4.86 4.74 -0.25
CA ASN A 118 -5.92 3.94 -0.86
C ASN A 118 -7.07 3.70 0.13
N PRO A 119 -8.28 3.46 -0.36
CA PRO A 119 -9.43 3.32 0.51
C PRO A 119 -9.47 1.99 1.27
N THR A 120 -10.27 2.00 2.34
CA THR A 120 -10.61 0.85 3.16
C THR A 120 -12.09 0.81 3.47
N ILE A 121 -12.60 -0.39 3.76
CA ILE A 121 -13.88 -0.58 4.45
C ILE A 121 -13.57 -0.91 5.91
N THR A 122 -14.05 -0.07 6.83
CA THR A 122 -13.84 -0.22 8.27
C THR A 122 -15.06 -0.85 8.92
N PHE A 123 -14.83 -1.80 9.80
CA PHE A 123 -15.81 -2.54 10.58
C PHE A 123 -15.61 -2.18 12.05
N ASP A 124 -16.70 -2.00 12.79
CA ASP A 124 -16.70 -1.47 14.16
C ASP A 124 -16.73 -2.53 15.27
N GLY A 125 -16.67 -3.82 14.91
CA GLY A 125 -16.67 -4.93 15.86
C GLY A 125 -18.02 -5.20 16.53
N ALA A 126 -19.11 -4.63 16.04
CA ALA A 126 -20.42 -4.75 16.69
C ALA A 126 -21.48 -5.48 15.83
N ASN A 127 -21.71 -5.07 14.61
CA ASN A 127 -22.78 -5.61 13.76
C ASN A 127 -22.58 -5.34 12.28
N ASP A 128 -21.39 -4.91 11.88
CA ASP A 128 -21.03 -4.66 10.49
C ASP A 128 -20.56 -5.94 9.83
N TYR A 129 -21.30 -6.43 8.84
CA TYR A 129 -20.87 -7.54 8.00
C TYR A 129 -21.60 -7.57 6.66
N TYR A 130 -21.04 -8.33 5.72
CA TYR A 130 -21.67 -8.56 4.41
C TYR A 130 -22.00 -10.02 4.21
N THR A 131 -23.00 -10.26 3.37
CA THR A 131 -23.43 -11.62 2.99
C THR A 131 -23.49 -11.74 1.47
N ILE A 132 -22.83 -12.77 0.93
CA ILE A 132 -23.05 -13.26 -0.42
C ILE A 132 -23.98 -14.48 -0.30
N SER A 133 -25.23 -14.30 -0.72
CA SER A 133 -26.25 -15.35 -0.60
C SER A 133 -25.94 -16.54 -1.50
N GLY A 134 -26.03 -17.73 -0.94
CA GLY A 134 -25.71 -18.99 -1.62
C GLY A 134 -24.22 -19.31 -1.67
N GLY A 135 -23.39 -18.46 -1.03
CA GLY A 135 -21.97 -18.63 -0.91
C GLY A 135 -21.18 -18.43 -2.20
N ILE A 136 -19.88 -18.66 -2.13
CA ILE A 136 -18.98 -18.65 -3.29
C ILE A 136 -18.53 -20.06 -3.67
N ILE A 137 -18.76 -21.07 -2.80
CA ILE A 137 -18.63 -22.49 -3.11
C ILE A 137 -20.01 -23.03 -3.46
N GLY A 138 -20.21 -23.46 -4.71
CA GLY A 138 -21.49 -24.05 -5.11
C GLY A 138 -21.83 -25.32 -4.32
N SER A 139 -23.13 -25.58 -4.08
CA SER A 139 -23.56 -26.80 -3.39
C SER A 139 -23.06 -28.06 -4.11
N GLY A 140 -22.42 -28.96 -3.38
CA GLY A 140 -21.83 -30.19 -3.92
C GLY A 140 -20.52 -29.96 -4.71
N VAL A 141 -19.95 -28.75 -4.65
CA VAL A 141 -18.69 -28.41 -5.30
C VAL A 141 -17.59 -28.35 -4.23
N ASN A 142 -16.45 -28.98 -4.48
CA ASN A 142 -15.26 -28.81 -3.66
C ASN A 142 -14.41 -27.66 -4.20
N ILE A 143 -13.94 -26.78 -3.34
CA ILE A 143 -12.75 -25.99 -3.63
C ILE A 143 -11.56 -26.84 -3.20
N ASP A 144 -10.85 -27.43 -4.16
CA ASP A 144 -9.70 -28.29 -3.85
C ASP A 144 -8.52 -27.48 -3.35
N ASP A 145 -8.23 -26.35 -4.00
CA ASP A 145 -7.10 -25.48 -3.70
C ASP A 145 -7.60 -24.03 -3.47
N ALA A 146 -7.56 -23.55 -2.24
CA ALA A 146 -7.99 -22.19 -1.89
C ALA A 146 -6.80 -21.33 -1.48
N PHE A 147 -6.59 -20.23 -2.20
CA PHE A 147 -5.61 -19.20 -1.92
C PHE A 147 -6.34 -17.91 -1.59
N VAL A 148 -6.12 -17.41 -0.40
CA VAL A 148 -6.76 -16.20 0.13
C VAL A 148 -5.72 -15.15 0.39
N TYR A 149 -5.92 -13.95 -0.14
CA TYR A 149 -5.12 -12.77 0.16
C TYR A 149 -6.02 -11.72 0.81
N TYR A 150 -5.57 -11.20 1.93
CA TYR A 150 -6.28 -10.19 2.69
C TYR A 150 -5.33 -9.07 3.07
N VAL A 151 -5.70 -7.83 2.75
CA VAL A 151 -4.99 -6.62 3.19
C VAL A 151 -5.89 -5.83 4.13
N GLY A 152 -5.39 -5.57 5.33
CA GLY A 152 -6.13 -4.84 6.34
C GLY A 152 -5.51 -4.90 7.73
N THR A 153 -6.29 -4.48 8.72
CA THR A 153 -5.92 -4.43 10.14
C THR A 153 -6.83 -5.30 11.00
N PHE A 154 -6.36 -5.61 12.20
CA PHE A 154 -7.16 -6.14 13.30
C PHE A 154 -7.00 -5.15 14.46
N ASP A 155 -8.04 -4.34 14.76
CA ASP A 155 -7.89 -3.16 15.60
C ASP A 155 -8.07 -3.44 17.10
N THR A 156 -8.71 -4.54 17.50
CA THR A 156 -8.86 -4.93 18.90
C THR A 156 -8.20 -6.25 19.24
N ASP A 157 -7.79 -6.36 20.53
CA ASP A 157 -7.32 -7.58 21.17
C ASP A 157 -8.47 -8.28 21.93
N ASN A 158 -8.30 -9.57 22.20
CA ASN A 158 -9.13 -10.36 23.11
C ASN A 158 -10.56 -10.68 22.66
N THR A 159 -10.92 -10.47 21.40
CA THR A 159 -12.19 -10.92 20.86
C THR A 159 -11.98 -11.85 19.68
N GLN A 160 -12.87 -12.84 19.53
CA GLN A 160 -12.91 -13.62 18.29
C GLN A 160 -13.54 -12.77 17.21
N MET A 161 -12.88 -12.67 16.05
CA MET A 161 -13.38 -11.91 14.90
C MET A 161 -13.06 -12.60 13.60
N ALA A 162 -14.04 -12.65 12.69
CA ALA A 162 -13.91 -13.33 11.42
C ALA A 162 -13.76 -12.33 10.27
N VAL A 163 -12.66 -12.44 9.50
CA VAL A 163 -12.52 -11.73 8.22
C VAL A 163 -13.54 -12.26 7.23
N PHE A 164 -13.64 -13.60 7.12
CA PHE A 164 -14.72 -14.23 6.40
C PHE A 164 -15.07 -15.61 6.97
N HIS A 165 -16.28 -16.07 6.65
CA HIS A 165 -16.81 -17.39 7.02
C HIS A 165 -17.80 -17.91 5.96
N GLU A 166 -17.63 -19.13 5.52
CA GLU A 166 -18.63 -19.88 4.74
C GLU A 166 -18.91 -21.22 5.39
N SER A 167 -20.19 -21.55 5.55
CA SER A 167 -20.60 -22.88 6.00
C SER A 167 -20.40 -23.89 4.89
N CYS A 168 -19.81 -25.04 5.21
CA CYS A 168 -19.57 -26.13 4.28
C CYS A 168 -20.18 -27.41 4.82
N SER A 169 -20.40 -28.41 3.94
CA SER A 169 -20.71 -29.79 4.33
C SER A 169 -19.46 -30.65 4.19
N ASP A 170 -19.36 -31.69 5.04
CA ASP A 170 -18.41 -32.78 4.85
C ASP A 170 -19.22 -34.03 4.49
N ALA A 171 -19.37 -34.27 3.19
CA ALA A 171 -20.13 -35.40 2.67
C ALA A 171 -19.53 -36.76 3.09
N ALA A 172 -18.23 -36.82 3.38
CA ALA A 172 -17.56 -38.06 3.77
C ALA A 172 -17.85 -38.51 5.21
N ASN A 173 -18.35 -37.60 6.08
CA ASN A 173 -18.51 -37.82 7.52
C ASN A 173 -19.87 -37.37 8.09
N GLY A 174 -20.93 -37.30 7.31
CA GLY A 174 -22.29 -37.09 7.80
C GLY A 174 -22.71 -35.62 7.98
N GLY A 175 -22.02 -34.65 7.39
CA GLY A 175 -22.55 -33.30 7.16
C GLY A 175 -22.50 -32.33 8.32
N GLU A 176 -21.80 -32.62 9.42
CA GLU A 176 -21.79 -31.73 10.58
C GLU A 176 -20.57 -30.84 10.62
N ASN A 177 -20.82 -29.50 10.74
CA ASN A 177 -19.88 -28.48 11.19
C ASN A 177 -18.54 -28.37 10.43
N SER A 178 -18.60 -28.34 9.11
CA SER A 178 -17.47 -27.93 8.28
C SER A 178 -17.56 -26.45 7.97
N TYR A 179 -16.44 -25.76 8.03
CA TYR A 179 -16.35 -24.34 7.76
C TYR A 179 -15.18 -24.04 6.84
N TRP A 180 -15.33 -22.99 6.06
CA TRP A 180 -14.22 -22.30 5.48
C TRP A 180 -14.16 -20.90 6.06
N LYS A 181 -13.08 -20.58 6.78
CA LYS A 181 -12.98 -19.31 7.48
C LYS A 181 -11.54 -18.87 7.69
N PHE A 182 -11.35 -17.57 7.69
CA PHE A 182 -10.15 -16.89 8.17
C PHE A 182 -10.58 -15.97 9.31
N GLN A 183 -10.04 -16.18 10.50
CA GLN A 183 -10.43 -15.43 11.69
C GLN A 183 -9.26 -15.27 12.67
N ARG A 184 -9.41 -14.31 13.57
CA ARG A 184 -8.62 -14.15 14.77
C ARG A 184 -9.38 -14.74 15.95
N GLU A 185 -8.68 -15.46 16.81
CA GLU A 185 -9.19 -16.01 18.07
C GLU A 185 -8.94 -15.04 19.24
N ALA A 186 -9.65 -15.23 20.36
CA ALA A 186 -9.56 -14.35 21.53
C ALA A 186 -8.20 -14.35 22.24
N ASP A 187 -7.36 -15.35 21.99
CA ASP A 187 -6.01 -15.50 22.52
C ASP A 187 -4.92 -15.00 21.55
N ALA A 188 -5.28 -14.12 20.63
CA ALA A 188 -4.42 -13.54 19.61
C ALA A 188 -3.92 -14.52 18.53
N GLU A 189 -4.46 -15.73 18.46
CA GLU A 189 -4.14 -16.69 17.42
C GLU A 189 -4.83 -16.34 16.09
N ILE A 190 -4.12 -16.43 14.97
CA ILE A 190 -4.72 -16.41 13.63
C ILE A 190 -5.12 -17.84 13.25
N PHE A 191 -6.33 -17.96 12.77
CA PHE A 191 -6.96 -19.22 12.46
C PHE A 191 -7.47 -19.25 11.01
N TYR A 192 -6.95 -20.19 10.25
CA TYR A 192 -7.47 -20.50 8.93
C TYR A 192 -7.94 -21.95 8.87
N ASN A 193 -9.18 -22.15 8.53
CA ASN A 193 -9.80 -23.46 8.42
C ASN A 193 -10.54 -23.62 7.11
N LYS A 194 -10.27 -24.72 6.44
CA LYS A 194 -11.06 -25.22 5.32
C LYS A 194 -11.34 -26.69 5.56
N GLY A 195 -12.54 -27.01 6.05
CA GLY A 195 -12.98 -28.38 6.37
C GLY A 195 -13.58 -28.52 7.76
N ARG A 196 -13.51 -29.70 8.36
CA ARG A 196 -14.19 -30.06 9.60
C ARG A 196 -13.59 -29.37 10.83
N ALA A 197 -14.46 -28.75 11.65
CA ALA A 197 -14.09 -28.31 13.00
C ALA A 197 -13.65 -29.52 13.85
N ASN A 198 -12.54 -29.42 14.55
CA ASN A 198 -11.99 -30.46 15.47
C ASN A 198 -11.26 -31.65 14.87
N SER A 199 -10.95 -31.69 13.59
CA SER A 199 -10.01 -32.66 13.06
C SER A 199 -8.67 -32.02 12.76
N SER A 200 -7.58 -32.76 12.86
CA SER A 200 -6.21 -32.36 12.51
C SER A 200 -6.02 -31.89 11.05
N TYR A 201 -7.13 -31.68 10.33
CA TYR A 201 -7.15 -31.44 8.89
C TYR A 201 -7.09 -29.99 8.47
N SER A 202 -7.25 -29.03 9.37
CA SER A 202 -7.55 -27.68 8.94
C SER A 202 -6.96 -26.52 9.76
N LEU A 203 -6.32 -26.79 10.87
CA LEU A 203 -5.90 -25.72 11.76
C LEU A 203 -4.49 -25.24 11.46
N VAL A 204 -4.41 -23.99 11.13
CA VAL A 204 -3.17 -23.22 11.25
C VAL A 204 -3.41 -22.20 12.37
N ARG A 205 -2.63 -22.27 13.43
CA ARG A 205 -2.67 -21.37 14.57
C ARG A 205 -1.28 -20.84 14.83
N ASP A 206 -1.17 -19.58 15.10
CA ASP A 206 0.03 -18.96 15.64
C ASP A 206 -0.34 -17.87 16.63
N ASP A 207 0.43 -17.79 17.72
CA ASP A 207 0.34 -16.68 18.67
C ASP A 207 0.96 -15.43 18.03
N TRP A 208 0.12 -14.57 17.48
CA TRP A 208 0.52 -13.35 16.80
C TRP A 208 0.93 -12.21 17.74
N GLY A 209 0.67 -12.35 19.04
CA GLY A 209 1.17 -11.39 20.04
C GLY A 209 0.49 -10.03 20.11
N GLY A 210 -0.73 -9.86 19.59
CA GLY A 210 -1.51 -8.67 19.87
C GLY A 210 -2.23 -8.00 18.70
N ALA A 211 -3.23 -7.17 19.01
CA ALA A 211 -3.87 -6.28 18.04
C ALA A 211 -2.86 -5.27 17.52
N SER A 212 -3.03 -4.91 16.31
CA SER A 212 -2.23 -3.87 15.69
C SER A 212 -3.07 -3.17 14.64
N SER A 213 -3.25 -1.87 14.79
CA SER A 213 -3.71 -1.01 13.70
C SER A 213 -2.70 -0.94 12.54
N GLN A 214 -1.62 -1.74 12.63
CA GLN A 214 -0.65 -1.91 11.55
C GLN A 214 -1.26 -2.77 10.45
N PRO A 215 -1.32 -2.27 9.19
CA PRO A 215 -1.78 -3.07 8.07
C PRO A 215 -0.80 -4.19 7.71
N TYR A 216 -1.35 -5.33 7.32
CA TYR A 216 -0.59 -6.48 6.84
C TYR A 216 -1.23 -7.08 5.58
N LEU A 217 -0.40 -7.70 4.75
CA LEU A 217 -0.82 -8.64 3.73
C LEU A 217 -0.76 -10.06 4.31
N TRP A 218 -1.92 -10.67 4.45
CA TRP A 218 -2.07 -12.05 4.85
C TRP A 218 -2.31 -12.92 3.63
N THR A 219 -1.54 -14.02 3.52
CA THR A 219 -1.82 -15.09 2.56
C THR A 219 -2.15 -16.34 3.34
N ALA A 220 -3.31 -16.93 3.07
CA ALA A 220 -3.75 -18.17 3.69
C ALA A 220 -4.10 -19.20 2.62
N VAL A 221 -3.42 -20.34 2.66
CA VAL A 221 -3.54 -21.39 1.64
C VAL A 221 -4.01 -22.70 2.25
N ALA A 222 -4.96 -23.35 1.57
CA ALA A 222 -5.32 -24.73 1.82
C ALA A 222 -5.48 -25.46 0.48
N ALA A 223 -4.54 -26.33 0.17
CA ALA A 223 -4.44 -27.05 -1.11
C ALA A 223 -4.57 -28.56 -0.92
N SER A 224 -4.93 -29.24 -1.99
CA SER A 224 -5.06 -30.71 -2.04
C SER A 224 -3.69 -31.41 -2.15
N SER A 225 -2.65 -30.70 -2.57
CA SER A 225 -1.30 -31.22 -2.76
C SER A 225 -0.25 -30.31 -2.15
N THR A 226 0.99 -30.81 -2.01
CA THR A 226 2.15 -30.02 -1.59
C THR A 226 2.81 -29.23 -2.73
N SER A 227 2.20 -29.22 -3.92
CA SER A 227 2.67 -28.42 -5.07
C SER A 227 2.23 -26.96 -4.94
N THR A 228 2.43 -26.39 -3.75
CA THR A 228 2.18 -24.99 -3.44
C THR A 228 3.51 -24.21 -3.41
N PRO A 229 3.51 -22.90 -3.50
CA PRO A 229 4.72 -22.09 -3.39
C PRO A 229 5.57 -22.37 -2.16
N GLN A 230 4.96 -22.66 -1.01
CA GLN A 230 5.67 -23.00 0.23
C GLN A 230 5.97 -24.50 0.39
N GLY A 231 5.65 -25.35 -0.59
CA GLY A 231 5.90 -26.80 -0.55
C GLY A 231 5.10 -27.58 0.49
N THR A 232 4.04 -26.98 1.05
CA THR A 232 3.12 -27.58 2.04
C THR A 232 1.68 -27.40 1.62
N ASN A 233 0.78 -28.30 2.04
CA ASN A 233 -0.64 -28.21 1.65
C ASN A 233 -1.35 -27.01 2.26
N LYS A 234 -0.91 -26.54 3.41
CA LYS A 234 -1.52 -25.43 4.15
C LYS A 234 -0.45 -24.55 4.74
N TYR A 235 -0.65 -23.26 4.59
CA TYR A 235 0.22 -22.28 5.24
C TYR A 235 -0.51 -20.94 5.42
N ILE A 236 -0.02 -20.16 6.36
CA ILE A 236 -0.31 -18.74 6.49
C ILE A 236 1.01 -17.99 6.42
N THR A 237 1.06 -16.95 5.60
CA THR A 237 2.14 -15.95 5.63
C THR A 237 1.58 -14.58 6.03
N ARG A 238 2.43 -13.76 6.61
CA ARG A 238 2.20 -12.36 6.89
C ARG A 238 3.34 -11.57 6.28
N ASN A 239 3.05 -10.74 5.29
CA ASN A 239 4.06 -10.02 4.49
C ASN A 239 5.14 -10.99 3.97
N ASP A 240 4.73 -12.12 3.41
CA ASP A 240 5.55 -13.25 2.95
C ASP A 240 6.38 -13.98 4.03
N ASN A 241 6.29 -13.60 5.29
CA ASN A 241 6.89 -14.37 6.37
C ASN A 241 6.01 -15.55 6.70
N LEU A 242 6.56 -16.77 6.58
CA LEU A 242 5.84 -17.98 6.93
C LEU A 242 5.56 -18.00 8.44
N ILE A 243 4.27 -17.90 8.79
CA ILE A 243 3.80 -17.97 10.18
C ILE A 243 3.63 -19.43 10.58
N LEU A 244 2.93 -20.19 9.76
CA LEU A 244 2.69 -21.60 10.04
C LEU A 244 2.48 -22.41 8.76
N ALA A 245 2.94 -23.66 8.77
CA ALA A 245 2.71 -24.63 7.70
C ALA A 245 2.32 -26.00 8.26
N ASN A 246 1.43 -26.70 7.55
CA ASN A 246 0.98 -28.04 7.90
C ASN A 246 0.67 -28.87 6.64
N ASN A 247 0.92 -30.16 6.70
CA ASN A 247 0.65 -31.12 5.61
C ASN A 247 -0.64 -31.93 5.86
N GLY A 248 -1.73 -31.29 6.21
CA GLY A 248 -3.04 -31.93 6.35
C GLY A 248 -3.86 -31.86 5.05
N THR A 249 -4.61 -32.89 4.69
CA THR A 249 -5.59 -32.82 3.59
C THR A 249 -6.81 -32.03 4.04
N SER A 250 -7.39 -31.20 3.15
CA SER A 250 -8.61 -30.47 3.42
C SER A 250 -9.56 -30.57 2.25
N ASN A 251 -10.76 -31.08 2.51
CA ASN A 251 -11.85 -31.06 1.56
C ASN A 251 -13.01 -30.32 2.22
N ALA A 252 -13.38 -29.15 1.68
CA ALA A 252 -14.60 -28.46 2.04
C ALA A 252 -15.51 -28.52 0.81
N GLU A 253 -16.66 -29.12 0.97
CA GLU A 253 -17.72 -29.15 -0.05
C GLU A 253 -18.73 -28.06 0.30
N GLY A 254 -19.04 -27.20 -0.65
CA GLY A 254 -20.08 -26.18 -0.47
C GLY A 254 -21.43 -26.81 -0.21
N ASN A 255 -22.19 -26.34 0.76
CA ASN A 255 -23.54 -26.77 1.06
C ASN A 255 -24.61 -25.79 0.58
N GLY A 256 -24.20 -24.72 -0.14
CA GLY A 256 -25.09 -23.64 -0.56
C GLY A 256 -25.42 -22.66 0.57
N GLY A 257 -24.64 -22.69 1.66
CA GLY A 257 -24.71 -21.68 2.72
C GLY A 257 -24.16 -20.34 2.27
N ASP A 258 -24.48 -19.30 3.01
CA ASP A 258 -24.02 -17.95 2.72
C ASP A 258 -22.52 -17.77 3.06
N PHE A 259 -21.84 -16.94 2.26
CA PHE A 259 -20.50 -16.45 2.56
C PHE A 259 -20.60 -15.10 3.29
N HIS A 260 -20.07 -15.02 4.49
CA HIS A 260 -20.06 -13.82 5.31
C HIS A 260 -18.67 -13.17 5.31
N ILE A 261 -18.63 -11.84 5.27
CA ILE A 261 -17.42 -11.03 5.39
C ILE A 261 -17.62 -10.12 6.60
N GLY A 262 -16.70 -10.13 7.56
CA GLY A 262 -16.80 -9.36 8.79
C GLY A 262 -17.56 -10.02 9.92
N ALA A 263 -18.04 -11.27 9.76
CA ALA A 263 -18.71 -12.05 10.80
C ALA A 263 -18.65 -13.55 10.53
N ASN A 264 -19.07 -14.37 11.50
CA ASN A 264 -19.35 -15.79 11.30
C ASN A 264 -20.78 -16.01 10.74
N ASN A 265 -21.14 -17.27 10.47
CA ASN A 265 -22.44 -17.65 9.91
C ASN A 265 -23.66 -17.40 10.81
N THR A 266 -23.47 -16.98 12.03
CA THR A 266 -24.54 -16.65 12.99
C THR A 266 -24.63 -15.15 13.29
N GLY A 267 -23.82 -14.32 12.61
CA GLY A 267 -23.72 -12.89 12.85
C GLY A 267 -23.01 -12.57 14.19
N GLY A 268 -22.11 -13.44 14.66
CA GLY A 268 -21.21 -13.19 15.77
C GLY A 268 -19.77 -13.22 15.30
N HIS A 269 -18.79 -13.08 16.20
CA HIS A 269 -17.38 -12.91 15.87
C HIS A 269 -17.19 -11.68 14.96
N ASP A 270 -17.88 -10.59 15.34
CA ASP A 270 -17.89 -9.36 14.58
C ASP A 270 -16.47 -8.84 14.40
N PHE A 271 -16.15 -8.47 13.16
CA PHE A 271 -14.83 -8.00 12.79
C PHE A 271 -14.64 -6.54 13.22
N ASP A 272 -13.54 -6.25 13.89
CA ASP A 272 -13.10 -4.92 14.26
C ASP A 272 -11.76 -4.66 13.57
N GLY A 273 -11.77 -3.82 12.54
CA GLY A 273 -10.61 -3.55 11.70
C GLY A 273 -10.97 -3.06 10.31
N ASN A 274 -9.98 -3.11 9.43
CA ASN A 274 -10.12 -2.64 8.06
C ASN A 274 -9.93 -3.77 7.06
N ILE A 275 -10.67 -3.72 5.96
CA ILE A 275 -10.45 -4.53 4.76
C ILE A 275 -10.26 -3.59 3.57
N SER A 276 -9.06 -3.60 2.96
CA SER A 276 -8.81 -2.90 1.70
C SER A 276 -9.06 -3.80 0.50
N GLU A 277 -8.53 -5.03 0.54
CA GLU A 277 -8.81 -6.06 -0.45
C GLU A 277 -8.96 -7.43 0.20
N LEU A 278 -9.90 -8.21 -0.33
CA LEU A 278 -10.07 -9.63 -0.06
C LEU A 278 -10.15 -10.36 -1.40
N ILE A 279 -9.17 -11.22 -1.66
CA ILE A 279 -9.02 -11.94 -2.93
C ILE A 279 -8.99 -13.44 -2.66
N ILE A 280 -9.73 -14.20 -3.46
CA ILE A 280 -9.78 -15.66 -3.35
C ILE A 280 -9.56 -16.27 -4.73
N TYR A 281 -8.61 -17.19 -4.82
CA TYR A 281 -8.37 -18.02 -5.98
C TYR A 281 -8.66 -19.49 -5.69
N GLU A 282 -9.16 -20.20 -6.68
CA GLU A 282 -9.26 -21.65 -6.70
C GLU A 282 -8.01 -22.25 -7.36
N GLY A 283 -6.86 -22.17 -6.64
CA GLY A 283 -5.54 -22.52 -7.14
C GLY A 283 -4.77 -21.35 -7.73
N VAL A 284 -3.48 -21.31 -7.45
CA VAL A 284 -2.50 -20.40 -8.07
C VAL A 284 -1.48 -21.25 -8.82
N SER A 285 -1.21 -20.89 -10.06
CA SER A 285 -0.51 -21.80 -10.99
C SER A 285 0.96 -22.01 -10.65
N SER A 286 1.60 -21.02 -10.01
CA SER A 286 3.03 -21.07 -9.69
C SER A 286 3.40 -20.11 -8.54
N ALA A 287 4.58 -20.29 -7.96
CA ALA A 287 5.15 -19.33 -7.00
C ALA A 287 5.28 -17.92 -7.60
N SER A 288 5.68 -17.83 -8.87
CA SER A 288 5.76 -16.53 -9.56
C SER A 288 4.40 -15.84 -9.70
N ASP A 289 3.30 -16.58 -9.85
CA ASP A 289 1.96 -15.99 -9.89
C ASP A 289 1.55 -15.49 -8.49
N GLU A 290 1.91 -16.22 -7.43
CA GLU A 290 1.73 -15.75 -6.05
C GLU A 290 2.54 -14.48 -5.80
N ASP A 291 3.81 -14.45 -6.20
CA ASP A 291 4.69 -13.28 -6.05
C ASP A 291 4.13 -12.05 -6.78
N LYS A 292 3.54 -12.22 -7.97
CA LYS A 292 2.87 -11.13 -8.71
C LYS A 292 1.65 -10.58 -7.99
N ILE A 293 0.79 -11.45 -7.46
CA ILE A 293 -0.39 -11.04 -6.69
C ILE A 293 0.04 -10.31 -5.42
N GLN A 294 1.02 -10.85 -4.71
CA GLN A 294 1.56 -10.23 -3.49
C GLN A 294 2.26 -8.91 -3.79
N SER A 295 3.01 -8.80 -4.90
CA SER A 295 3.68 -7.56 -5.34
C SER A 295 2.67 -6.46 -5.66
N TYR A 296 1.59 -6.78 -6.38
CA TYR A 296 0.49 -5.86 -6.65
C TYR A 296 -0.08 -5.28 -5.36
N LEU A 297 -0.42 -6.14 -4.40
CA LEU A 297 -0.98 -5.72 -3.11
C LEU A 297 0.03 -4.94 -2.27
N ALA A 298 1.26 -5.41 -2.21
CA ALA A 298 2.30 -4.80 -1.40
C ALA A 298 2.68 -3.40 -1.90
N LEU A 299 2.79 -3.20 -3.21
CA LEU A 299 3.07 -1.88 -3.79
C LEU A 299 1.90 -0.94 -3.57
N LYS A 300 0.67 -1.37 -3.87
CA LYS A 300 -0.54 -0.56 -3.70
C LYS A 300 -0.71 -0.08 -2.27
N TYR A 301 -0.46 -0.94 -1.29
CA TYR A 301 -0.70 -0.65 0.12
C TYR A 301 0.56 -0.30 0.92
N GLY A 302 1.71 -0.12 0.26
CA GLY A 302 2.96 0.29 0.93
C GLY A 302 3.48 -0.73 1.95
N ILE A 303 3.23 -2.01 1.72
CA ILE A 303 3.60 -3.10 2.62
C ILE A 303 4.96 -3.65 2.24
N SER A 304 5.92 -3.64 3.18
CA SER A 304 7.21 -4.29 2.97
C SER A 304 7.08 -5.80 3.11
N MET A 305 7.44 -6.53 2.06
CA MET A 305 7.41 -7.99 2.01
C MET A 305 8.76 -8.59 2.41
N GLY A 306 8.73 -9.82 2.93
CA GLY A 306 9.93 -10.54 3.34
C GLY A 306 10.61 -9.97 4.58
N THR A 307 11.83 -10.42 4.82
CA THR A 307 12.72 -9.97 5.91
C THR A 307 14.14 -9.79 5.40
N THR A 308 15.04 -9.27 6.25
CA THR A 308 16.47 -9.18 5.94
C THR A 308 17.15 -10.56 5.76
N SER A 309 16.57 -11.62 6.31
CA SER A 309 17.06 -13.01 6.17
C SER A 309 16.36 -13.80 5.07
N SER A 310 15.17 -13.37 4.64
CA SER A 310 14.40 -13.93 3.54
C SER A 310 13.84 -12.78 2.73
N THR A 311 14.63 -12.28 1.79
CA THR A 311 14.27 -11.12 0.97
C THR A 311 13.20 -11.49 -0.05
N PHE A 312 12.31 -10.54 -0.33
CA PHE A 312 11.27 -10.67 -1.35
C PHE A 312 11.60 -9.75 -2.54
N SER A 313 11.49 -10.28 -3.76
CA SER A 313 11.59 -9.49 -4.99
C SER A 313 10.19 -9.19 -5.52
N TYR A 314 9.88 -7.94 -5.77
CA TYR A 314 8.58 -7.54 -6.31
C TYR A 314 8.56 -7.69 -7.82
N LEU A 315 7.46 -8.21 -8.35
CA LEU A 315 7.25 -8.46 -9.78
C LEU A 315 6.06 -7.65 -10.31
N SER A 316 6.19 -7.11 -11.51
CA SER A 316 5.04 -6.65 -12.30
C SER A 316 4.24 -7.83 -12.86
N SER A 317 3.06 -7.56 -13.42
CA SER A 317 2.18 -8.59 -14.01
C SER A 317 2.83 -9.39 -15.13
N ASP A 318 3.74 -8.81 -15.90
CA ASP A 318 4.49 -9.49 -16.96
C ASP A 318 5.69 -10.31 -16.44
N GLY A 319 6.00 -10.21 -15.14
CA GLY A 319 7.11 -10.90 -14.48
C GLY A 319 8.43 -10.13 -14.47
N THR A 320 8.44 -8.86 -14.86
CA THR A 320 9.61 -8.00 -14.71
C THR A 320 9.84 -7.73 -13.22
N THR A 321 11.09 -7.87 -12.77
CA THR A 321 11.46 -7.50 -11.39
C THR A 321 11.50 -5.99 -11.27
N ILE A 322 10.67 -5.43 -10.38
CA ILE A 322 10.55 -3.99 -10.11
C ILE A 322 11.21 -3.56 -8.80
N TRP A 323 11.54 -4.53 -7.93
CA TRP A 323 12.40 -4.40 -6.77
C TRP A 323 13.15 -5.69 -6.58
N THR A 324 14.48 -5.61 -6.61
CA THR A 324 15.33 -6.76 -6.31
C THR A 324 15.51 -6.90 -4.80
N GLY A 325 15.11 -8.03 -4.24
CA GLY A 325 15.24 -8.31 -2.82
C GLY A 325 16.66 -8.05 -2.31
N ASN A 326 16.81 -7.15 -1.35
CA ASN A 326 18.09 -6.68 -0.84
C ASN A 326 18.13 -6.77 0.69
N ALA A 327 19.00 -7.62 1.25
CA ALA A 327 19.07 -7.88 2.69
C ALA A 327 19.35 -6.61 3.54
N THR A 328 20.02 -5.62 3.00
CA THR A 328 20.30 -4.36 3.69
C THR A 328 19.12 -3.39 3.60
N PHE A 329 18.49 -3.29 2.42
CA PHE A 329 17.44 -2.31 2.13
C PHE A 329 16.03 -2.89 2.11
N GLN A 330 15.79 -4.03 2.78
CA GLN A 330 14.49 -4.72 2.85
C GLN A 330 13.52 -4.10 3.87
N ASN A 331 13.73 -2.86 4.30
CA ASN A 331 12.89 -2.23 5.32
C ASN A 331 12.15 -1.02 4.74
N ASN A 332 10.93 -0.82 5.20
CA ASN A 332 10.06 0.28 4.80
C ASN A 332 9.98 0.45 3.27
N ILE A 333 9.88 -0.69 2.57
CA ILE A 333 9.73 -0.69 1.11
C ILE A 333 8.38 -0.05 0.77
N ALA A 334 8.41 0.83 -0.22
CA ALA A 334 7.25 1.41 -0.85
C ALA A 334 7.60 1.77 -2.31
N GLY A 335 6.63 2.16 -3.10
CA GLY A 335 6.87 2.52 -4.48
C GLY A 335 5.68 3.22 -5.11
N ILE A 336 5.95 3.95 -6.18
CA ILE A 336 4.97 4.45 -7.14
C ILE A 336 5.17 3.71 -8.45
N GLY A 337 4.08 3.46 -9.20
CA GLY A 337 4.18 2.75 -10.45
C GLY A 337 2.83 2.48 -11.10
N ARG A 338 2.88 2.08 -12.36
CA ARG A 338 1.71 1.73 -13.16
C ARG A 338 1.91 0.39 -13.86
N ASP A 339 0.91 -0.47 -13.73
CA ASP A 339 0.81 -1.78 -14.36
C ASP A 339 -0.65 -1.99 -14.80
N ASP A 340 -0.94 -1.65 -16.03
CA ASP A 340 -2.29 -1.69 -16.58
C ASP A 340 -2.89 -3.10 -16.58
N ASN A 341 -2.06 -4.15 -16.71
CA ASN A 341 -2.54 -5.53 -16.70
C ASN A 341 -2.96 -6.02 -15.30
N SER A 342 -2.48 -5.40 -14.25
CA SER A 342 -2.90 -5.65 -12.86
C SER A 342 -3.92 -4.62 -12.36
N GLY A 343 -4.19 -3.56 -13.13
CA GLY A 343 -5.02 -2.44 -12.71
C GLY A 343 -4.37 -1.60 -11.61
N LEU A 344 -3.05 -1.63 -11.51
CA LEU A 344 -2.29 -0.85 -10.55
C LEU A 344 -1.92 0.51 -11.14
N HIS A 345 -2.22 1.57 -10.39
CA HIS A 345 -1.72 2.91 -10.66
C HIS A 345 -1.50 3.64 -9.34
N GLN A 346 -0.35 3.37 -8.71
CA GLN A 346 0.05 4.01 -7.47
C GLN A 346 0.87 5.26 -7.77
N LYS A 347 0.32 6.44 -7.51
CA LYS A 347 0.90 7.74 -7.88
C LYS A 347 1.60 8.44 -6.73
N GLN A 348 1.32 8.04 -5.50
CA GLN A 348 1.97 8.53 -4.28
C GLN A 348 2.02 7.40 -3.26
N SER A 349 3.11 7.28 -2.52
CA SER A 349 3.29 6.13 -1.62
C SER A 349 4.16 6.47 -0.42
N LYS A 350 3.83 5.85 0.70
CA LYS A 350 4.61 5.79 1.93
C LYS A 350 4.53 4.37 2.48
N SER A 351 5.62 3.81 2.97
CA SER A 351 5.52 2.52 3.66
C SER A 351 4.63 2.63 4.90
N VAL A 352 3.76 1.64 5.10
CA VAL A 352 2.91 1.55 6.29
C VAL A 352 3.65 1.00 7.51
N ASN A 353 4.89 0.56 7.36
CA ASN A 353 5.68 0.01 8.44
C ASN A 353 6.10 1.11 9.42
N TYR A 354 6.21 0.73 10.70
CA TYR A 354 6.64 1.64 11.76
C TYR A 354 7.98 2.33 11.44
N GLY A 355 8.04 3.63 11.72
CA GLY A 355 9.25 4.45 11.48
C GLY A 355 9.50 4.83 10.03
N ALA A 356 8.51 4.64 9.14
CA ALA A 356 8.56 5.18 7.78
C ALA A 356 8.33 6.70 7.83
N ILE A 357 9.32 7.47 7.34
CA ILE A 357 9.27 8.94 7.32
C ILE A 357 9.26 9.50 5.90
N LEU A 358 9.45 8.67 4.89
CA LEU A 358 9.58 9.05 3.49
C LEU A 358 8.28 8.81 2.73
N THR A 359 7.82 9.82 2.01
CA THR A 359 6.77 9.74 1.00
C THR A 359 7.33 10.22 -0.33
N ILE A 360 7.08 9.48 -1.42
CA ILE A 360 7.37 9.94 -2.77
C ILE A 360 6.08 9.94 -3.59
N SER A 361 5.89 10.95 -4.40
CA SER A 361 4.69 11.20 -5.20
C SER A 361 5.05 11.76 -6.58
N THR A 362 4.19 11.55 -7.56
CA THR A 362 4.33 12.12 -8.91
C THR A 362 4.03 13.63 -8.99
N GLN A 363 3.53 14.22 -7.92
CA GLN A 363 3.25 15.65 -7.72
C GLN A 363 3.22 15.93 -6.22
N ALA A 364 2.93 17.16 -5.80
CA ALA A 364 2.65 17.44 -4.39
C ALA A 364 1.62 16.45 -3.84
N ILE A 365 1.83 15.95 -2.61
CA ILE A 365 1.02 14.90 -2.00
C ILE A 365 -0.44 15.33 -1.97
N ALA A 366 -1.31 14.53 -2.58
CA ALA A 366 -2.75 14.71 -2.59
C ALA A 366 -3.43 14.03 -1.38
N ALA A 367 -4.72 14.28 -1.18
CA ALA A 367 -5.48 13.69 -0.07
C ALA A 367 -5.46 12.16 -0.12
N ASP A 368 -5.56 11.60 -1.31
CA ASP A 368 -5.53 10.18 -1.59
C ASP A 368 -4.88 9.92 -2.96
N ASN A 369 -4.71 8.65 -3.32
CA ASN A 369 -4.09 8.27 -4.59
C ASN A 369 -4.93 8.64 -5.82
N ASP A 370 -6.26 8.69 -5.71
CA ASP A 370 -7.15 9.06 -6.82
C ASP A 370 -7.11 10.56 -7.08
N ALA A 371 -7.06 11.37 -6.03
CA ALA A 371 -6.94 12.83 -6.09
C ALA A 371 -5.60 13.31 -6.68
N ASN A 372 -4.57 12.46 -6.72
CA ASN A 372 -3.35 12.74 -7.45
C ASN A 372 -3.60 12.60 -8.97
N THR A 373 -3.47 13.70 -9.71
CA THR A 373 -3.85 13.79 -11.13
C THR A 373 -2.74 13.51 -12.12
N THR A 374 -1.49 13.41 -11.65
CA THR A 374 -0.34 13.08 -12.52
C THR A 374 -0.29 11.59 -12.80
N SER A 375 -0.04 11.20 -14.04
CA SER A 375 -0.01 9.80 -14.49
C SER A 375 1.43 9.35 -14.78
N LEU A 376 1.71 8.12 -14.42
CA LEU A 376 2.87 7.36 -14.91
C LEU A 376 2.50 6.64 -16.21
N ASP A 377 3.50 6.31 -17.04
CA ASP A 377 3.30 5.42 -18.17
C ASP A 377 3.25 3.95 -17.70
N ASP A 378 2.60 3.10 -18.48
CA ASP A 378 2.50 1.67 -18.18
C ASP A 378 3.88 1.01 -18.17
N GLY A 379 4.18 0.23 -17.13
CA GLY A 379 5.49 -0.40 -16.92
C GLY A 379 6.53 0.51 -16.25
N GLU A 380 6.17 1.72 -15.81
CA GLU A 380 7.05 2.59 -15.02
C GLU A 380 6.87 2.36 -13.53
N PHE A 381 8.00 2.18 -12.83
CA PHE A 381 8.04 2.00 -11.38
C PHE A 381 9.24 2.72 -10.78
N LEU A 382 9.03 3.35 -9.63
CA LEU A 382 10.07 3.86 -8.74
C LEU A 382 9.85 3.26 -7.36
N MET A 383 10.71 2.33 -6.98
CA MET A 383 10.68 1.65 -5.69
C MET A 383 11.79 2.16 -4.79
N TRP A 384 11.58 2.11 -3.49
CA TRP A 384 12.60 2.42 -2.49
C TRP A 384 12.45 1.55 -1.25
N GLY A 385 13.57 1.29 -0.61
CA GLY A 385 13.66 0.64 0.69
C GLY A 385 14.81 1.22 1.49
N ASN A 386 14.87 0.98 2.80
CA ASN A 386 15.93 1.55 3.63
C ASN A 386 16.71 0.49 4.42
N ASN A 387 17.88 0.92 4.94
CA ASN A 387 18.81 0.09 5.71
C ASN A 387 18.40 -0.12 7.18
N ASN A 388 17.21 0.34 7.59
CA ASN A 388 16.72 0.32 8.98
C ASN A 388 17.65 0.94 10.02
N ALA A 389 18.60 1.77 9.61
CA ALA A 389 19.46 2.46 10.54
C ALA A 389 18.69 3.53 11.34
N SER A 390 19.34 4.04 12.38
CA SER A 390 18.78 5.11 13.21
C SER A 390 18.55 6.39 12.40
N THR A 391 17.57 7.16 12.82
CA THR A 391 17.34 8.54 12.34
C THR A 391 18.20 9.58 13.05
N SER A 392 19.13 9.17 13.92
CA SER A 392 20.08 10.07 14.55
C SER A 392 21.13 10.60 13.57
N SER A 393 21.72 11.75 13.90
CA SER A 393 22.79 12.38 13.11
C SER A 393 24.04 11.50 13.00
N TYR A 394 24.75 11.61 11.89
CA TYR A 394 25.94 10.83 11.58
C TYR A 394 27.04 11.63 10.88
N ALA A 395 28.27 11.17 10.98
CA ALA A 395 29.47 11.90 10.56
C ALA A 395 29.96 11.61 9.13
N ASP A 396 29.36 10.66 8.42
CA ASP A 396 29.68 10.34 7.04
C ASP A 396 29.04 11.38 6.10
N LEU A 397 29.74 12.48 5.90
CA LEU A 397 29.26 13.69 5.24
C LEU A 397 30.18 14.11 4.10
N PRO A 398 29.66 14.73 3.03
CA PRO A 398 30.47 15.25 1.94
C PRO A 398 31.53 16.23 2.45
N THR A 399 32.78 16.05 1.96
CA THR A 399 33.91 16.89 2.38
C THR A 399 33.74 18.33 1.88
N GLY A 400 33.87 19.31 2.78
CA GLY A 400 33.87 20.73 2.43
C GLY A 400 32.48 21.35 2.21
N GLY A 401 31.40 20.59 2.37
CA GLY A 401 30.03 21.07 2.12
C GLY A 401 29.41 21.90 3.24
N GLY A 402 30.02 21.96 4.42
CA GLY A 402 29.46 22.66 5.60
C GLY A 402 28.27 21.92 6.22
N TYR A 403 28.10 20.62 5.94
CA TYR A 403 27.07 19.79 6.55
C TYR A 403 27.39 19.50 8.01
N THR A 404 26.39 19.53 8.87
CA THR A 404 26.53 19.31 10.31
C THR A 404 26.04 17.92 10.73
N GLY A 405 25.20 17.29 9.92
CA GLY A 405 24.72 15.94 10.15
C GLY A 405 23.91 15.42 8.98
N ARG A 406 23.69 14.10 8.96
CA ARG A 406 22.74 13.41 8.10
C ARG A 406 22.04 12.29 8.87
N LEU A 407 20.93 11.81 8.39
CA LEU A 407 20.36 10.59 8.92
C LEU A 407 21.30 9.41 8.63
N GLN A 408 21.48 8.51 9.61
CA GLN A 408 22.14 7.21 9.37
C GLN A 408 21.28 6.33 8.47
N LYS A 409 19.96 6.56 8.47
CA LYS A 409 19.01 5.91 7.60
C LYS A 409 19.29 6.33 6.16
N GLU A 410 19.53 5.35 5.34
CA GLU A 410 19.79 5.48 3.91
C GLU A 410 18.70 4.72 3.16
N TRP A 411 18.33 5.24 2.02
CA TRP A 411 17.42 4.60 1.08
C TRP A 411 18.13 4.24 -0.20
N LEU A 412 17.70 3.14 -0.81
CA LEU A 412 18.11 2.71 -2.15
C LEU A 412 16.91 2.84 -3.08
N ILE A 413 17.15 3.34 -4.28
CA ILE A 413 16.18 3.37 -5.39
C ILE A 413 16.37 2.14 -6.28
N ASP A 414 15.26 1.54 -6.71
CA ASP A 414 15.18 0.57 -7.80
C ASP A 414 14.12 1.10 -8.78
N MET A 415 14.53 1.43 -10.01
CA MET A 415 13.69 2.10 -10.98
C MET A 415 13.56 1.29 -12.26
N THR A 416 12.33 1.02 -12.66
CA THR A 416 12.01 0.40 -13.95
C THR A 416 11.35 1.45 -14.84
N GLY A 417 11.82 1.59 -16.08
CA GLY A 417 11.36 2.65 -16.97
C GLY A 417 11.98 4.01 -16.63
N THR A 418 11.21 5.09 -16.76
CA THR A 418 11.68 6.46 -16.49
C THR A 418 10.64 7.21 -15.66
N VAL A 419 10.85 7.31 -14.37
CA VAL A 419 10.03 8.12 -13.48
C VAL A 419 10.77 9.40 -13.15
N ALA A 420 10.21 10.53 -13.55
CA ALA A 420 10.84 11.85 -13.44
C ALA A 420 9.98 12.84 -12.65
N ASP A 421 10.60 13.95 -12.23
CA ASP A 421 9.93 15.10 -11.62
C ASP A 421 9.08 14.74 -10.40
N VAL A 422 9.60 13.88 -9.52
CA VAL A 422 8.88 13.44 -8.32
C VAL A 422 8.97 14.45 -7.18
N HIS A 423 7.93 14.47 -6.36
CA HIS A 423 7.89 15.15 -5.06
C HIS A 423 8.37 14.18 -3.99
N VAL A 424 9.37 14.58 -3.21
CA VAL A 424 9.95 13.80 -2.12
C VAL A 424 9.68 14.53 -0.80
N GLU A 425 9.00 13.89 0.16
CA GLU A 425 8.70 14.47 1.47
C GLU A 425 9.26 13.59 2.58
N PHE A 426 10.02 14.19 3.50
CA PHE A 426 10.41 13.59 4.78
C PHE A 426 9.59 14.18 5.91
N ASP A 427 8.81 13.36 6.60
CA ASP A 427 8.06 13.72 7.79
C ASP A 427 8.93 13.47 9.04
N LEU A 428 9.40 14.54 9.67
CA LEU A 428 10.29 14.50 10.83
C LEU A 428 9.54 14.60 12.16
N SER A 429 8.21 14.63 12.15
CA SER A 429 7.37 14.90 13.33
C SER A 429 7.63 13.94 14.48
N ASP A 430 7.87 12.66 14.19
CA ASP A 430 8.07 11.61 15.19
C ASP A 430 9.52 11.47 15.65
N LEU A 431 10.45 12.24 15.07
CA LEU A 431 11.88 12.13 15.38
C LEU A 431 12.31 12.91 16.63
N HIS A 432 11.38 13.66 17.23
CA HIS A 432 11.65 14.50 18.41
C HIS A 432 12.85 15.43 18.27
N LEU A 433 13.10 15.90 17.05
CA LEU A 433 14.16 16.86 16.76
C LEU A 433 13.74 18.27 17.18
N ASN A 434 14.70 19.08 17.63
CA ASN A 434 14.46 20.50 17.80
C ASN A 434 14.67 21.21 16.46
N LEU A 435 13.58 21.42 15.74
CA LEU A 435 13.54 22.03 14.40
C LEU A 435 13.04 23.49 14.45
N ALA A 436 12.99 24.07 15.63
CA ALA A 436 12.50 25.45 15.80
C ALA A 436 13.50 26.45 15.20
N GLY A 437 13.04 27.19 14.20
CA GLY A 437 13.86 28.18 13.50
C GLY A 437 14.63 27.64 12.30
N ASP A 438 14.52 26.33 12.00
CA ASP A 438 15.05 25.77 10.77
C ASP A 438 14.23 26.23 9.55
N GLU A 439 14.91 26.39 8.43
CA GLU A 439 14.34 26.79 7.15
C GLU A 439 14.66 25.73 6.08
N ALA A 440 14.01 25.80 4.94
CA ALA A 440 14.25 24.88 3.82
C ALA A 440 15.75 24.85 3.41
N SER A 441 16.43 26.00 3.51
CA SER A 441 17.87 26.13 3.19
C SER A 441 18.80 25.32 4.09
N ASP A 442 18.31 24.83 5.23
CA ASP A 442 19.08 24.03 6.17
C ASP A 442 19.05 22.54 5.85
N PHE A 443 18.14 22.10 4.99
CA PHE A 443 17.96 20.70 4.63
C PHE A 443 18.43 20.39 3.21
N TYR A 444 19.06 19.24 3.05
CA TYR A 444 19.62 18.77 1.78
C TYR A 444 19.32 17.30 1.56
N LEU A 445 18.84 16.96 0.37
CA LEU A 445 18.82 15.59 -0.12
C LEU A 445 20.22 15.28 -0.65
N LEU A 446 20.94 14.40 0.03
CA LEU A 446 22.18 13.84 -0.47
C LEU A 446 21.86 12.60 -1.30
N THR A 447 22.42 12.52 -2.49
CA THR A 447 22.36 11.35 -3.36
C THR A 447 23.75 10.89 -3.73
N ASP A 448 23.94 9.58 -3.80
CA ASP A 448 25.21 8.94 -4.12
C ASP A 448 25.02 7.67 -4.95
N ALA A 449 26.04 7.26 -5.70
CA ALA A 449 25.99 6.09 -6.56
C ALA A 449 26.36 4.78 -5.84
N ASP A 450 27.10 4.83 -4.74
CA ASP A 450 27.60 3.65 -4.02
C ASP A 450 27.30 3.64 -2.52
N GLY A 451 26.67 4.73 -2.00
CA GLY A 451 26.28 4.88 -0.59
C GLY A 451 27.39 5.41 0.30
N ASP A 452 28.55 5.80 -0.25
CA ASP A 452 29.62 6.52 0.47
C ASP A 452 29.45 8.04 0.30
N PHE A 453 28.67 8.66 1.16
CA PHE A 453 28.39 10.10 1.09
C PHE A 453 29.58 11.01 1.39
N THR A 454 30.73 10.47 1.81
CA THR A 454 31.96 11.27 2.01
C THR A 454 32.57 11.74 0.70
N SER A 455 32.34 11.01 -0.40
CA SER A 455 32.95 11.23 -1.71
C SER A 455 31.94 10.98 -2.83
N GLY A 456 31.82 11.90 -3.75
CA GLY A 456 30.95 11.71 -4.93
C GLY A 456 29.50 12.16 -4.74
N ALA A 457 29.05 12.35 -3.52
CA ALA A 457 27.66 12.71 -3.24
C ALA A 457 27.26 14.06 -3.84
N THR A 458 26.06 14.09 -4.41
CA THR A 458 25.39 15.32 -4.88
C THR A 458 24.40 15.78 -3.83
N ALA A 459 24.27 17.08 -3.65
CA ALA A 459 23.36 17.67 -2.67
C ALA A 459 22.37 18.63 -3.32
N THR A 460 21.10 18.41 -3.07
CA THR A 460 20.01 19.29 -3.51
C THR A 460 19.37 19.92 -2.29
N VAL A 461 19.24 21.26 -2.26
CA VAL A 461 18.58 21.98 -1.18
C VAL A 461 17.08 21.73 -1.20
N ALA A 462 16.46 21.68 -0.03
CA ALA A 462 15.01 21.48 0.07
C ALA A 462 14.24 22.64 -0.57
N THR A 463 13.12 22.31 -1.19
CA THR A 463 12.19 23.28 -1.79
C THR A 463 11.36 23.98 -0.71
N SER A 464 10.95 23.24 0.32
CA SER A 464 10.20 23.78 1.44
C SER A 464 10.46 23.05 2.75
N PHE A 465 10.21 23.74 3.85
CA PHE A 465 10.13 23.17 5.20
C PHE A 465 8.96 23.80 5.95
N SER A 466 8.02 23.00 6.38
CA SER A 466 6.88 23.45 7.18
C SER A 466 6.27 22.28 7.95
N SER A 467 5.78 22.53 9.17
CA SER A 467 5.11 21.51 10.00
C SER A 467 5.97 20.24 10.17
N ASN A 468 7.27 20.39 10.37
CA ASN A 468 8.26 19.32 10.46
C ASN A 468 8.37 18.43 9.21
N LYS A 469 7.94 18.91 8.06
CA LYS A 469 8.06 18.24 6.78
C LYS A 469 9.03 18.97 5.88
N VAL A 470 9.99 18.21 5.35
CA VAL A 470 11.01 18.69 4.40
C VAL A 470 10.66 18.16 3.02
N THR A 471 10.54 19.04 2.02
CA THR A 471 10.16 18.65 0.66
C THR A 471 11.21 19.00 -0.38
N PHE A 472 11.27 18.18 -1.42
CA PHE A 472 12.05 18.38 -2.63
C PHE A 472 11.13 18.15 -3.82
N ASP A 473 10.90 19.20 -4.61
CA ASP A 473 10.04 19.15 -5.79
C ASP A 473 10.84 18.91 -7.06
N ASP A 474 10.19 18.36 -8.08
CA ASP A 474 10.77 18.10 -9.42
C ASP A 474 12.10 17.33 -9.34
N PHE A 475 12.19 16.40 -8.38
CA PHE A 475 13.40 15.64 -8.16
C PHE A 475 13.48 14.43 -9.10
N ASN A 476 14.68 14.16 -9.62
CA ASN A 476 14.93 13.05 -10.55
C ASN A 476 15.95 12.09 -9.95
N PHE A 477 15.52 10.90 -9.61
CA PHE A 477 16.40 9.81 -9.19
C PHE A 477 17.03 9.07 -10.36
N SER A 478 18.15 8.42 -10.11
CA SER A 478 18.73 7.41 -10.99
C SER A 478 18.51 6.02 -10.42
N ASP A 479 18.39 5.02 -11.29
CA ASP A 479 18.33 3.63 -10.85
C ASP A 479 19.58 3.22 -10.08
N GLY A 480 19.40 2.47 -8.98
CA GLY A 480 20.47 2.04 -8.07
C GLY A 480 21.03 3.16 -7.18
N GLN A 481 20.44 4.35 -7.18
CA GLN A 481 20.93 5.49 -6.41
C GLN A 481 20.61 5.37 -4.93
N TYR A 482 21.58 5.68 -4.09
CA TYR A 482 21.43 5.83 -2.63
C TYR A 482 21.11 7.28 -2.29
N PHE A 483 20.33 7.48 -1.22
CA PHE A 483 20.05 8.83 -0.73
C PHE A 483 19.78 8.89 0.77
N THR A 484 19.96 10.08 1.34
CA THR A 484 19.67 10.39 2.75
C THR A 484 19.36 11.86 2.92
N LEU A 485 18.72 12.23 4.03
CA LEU A 485 18.49 13.61 4.41
C LEU A 485 19.66 14.13 5.26
N ALA A 486 20.22 15.27 4.88
CA ALA A 486 21.27 15.95 5.60
C ALA A 486 20.87 17.38 5.98
N THR A 487 21.58 17.92 6.97
CA THR A 487 21.41 19.30 7.41
C THR A 487 22.71 20.09 7.28
N LYS A 488 22.58 21.36 6.92
CA LYS A 488 23.62 22.36 7.12
C LYS A 488 23.10 23.30 8.18
N GLN A 489 23.82 23.39 9.25
CA GLN A 489 23.53 24.45 10.20
C GLN A 489 24.14 25.76 9.70
N SER A 490 23.36 26.83 9.71
CA SER A 490 23.90 28.16 9.56
C SER A 490 24.95 28.39 10.66
N ALA A 491 26.18 28.68 10.29
CA ALA A 491 27.25 28.91 11.25
C ALA A 491 27.94 30.25 10.97
N PRO A 492 28.49 30.95 11.98
CA PRO A 492 29.17 32.21 11.78
C PRO A 492 30.26 32.09 10.71
N GLY A 493 30.14 32.88 9.64
CA GLY A 493 31.06 32.82 8.50
C GLY A 493 31.08 31.51 7.72
N GLY A 494 30.03 30.67 7.87
CA GLY A 494 29.92 29.35 7.18
C GLY A 494 30.84 28.29 7.78
N ILE A 495 31.38 28.46 8.96
CA ILE A 495 32.33 27.54 9.61
C ILE A 495 31.62 26.85 10.80
N ALA A 496 31.06 25.68 10.59
CA ALA A 496 30.42 24.86 11.64
C ALA A 496 31.42 23.93 12.35
N SER A 497 32.49 23.53 11.68
CA SER A 497 33.50 22.61 12.25
C SER A 497 34.21 23.21 13.46
N GLY A 498 34.08 22.54 14.61
CA GLY A 498 34.66 23.00 15.87
C GLY A 498 33.86 24.10 16.58
N LEU A 499 32.67 24.42 16.11
CA LEU A 499 31.75 25.32 16.78
C LEU A 499 31.16 24.61 18.01
N HIS A 500 31.42 25.15 19.19
CA HIS A 500 30.96 24.56 20.46
C HIS A 500 29.71 25.22 21.01
N LEU A 501 29.51 26.48 20.74
CA LEU A 501 28.40 27.27 21.27
C LEU A 501 28.17 28.46 20.34
N TRP A 502 26.91 28.69 19.98
CA TRP A 502 26.51 29.85 19.20
C TRP A 502 25.10 30.31 19.57
N TYR A 503 25.02 31.49 20.16
CA TYR A 503 23.74 32.18 20.35
C TYR A 503 23.61 33.31 19.35
N ASN A 504 22.49 33.37 18.66
CA ASN A 504 22.16 34.44 17.73
C ASN A 504 20.86 35.12 18.19
N ALA A 505 20.93 36.40 18.53
CA ALA A 505 19.76 37.10 19.07
C ALA A 505 18.61 37.26 18.07
N SER A 506 18.89 37.25 16.77
CA SER A 506 17.87 37.37 15.74
C SER A 506 17.09 36.05 15.46
N THR A 507 17.58 34.93 16.00
CA THR A 507 16.96 33.61 15.80
C THR A 507 16.99 32.82 17.09
N GLN A 508 15.89 32.07 17.34
CA GLN A 508 15.75 31.15 18.47
C GLN A 508 15.96 31.78 19.88
N SER A 509 15.67 33.05 20.01
CA SER A 509 15.52 33.72 21.30
C SER A 509 14.02 33.83 21.62
N HIS A 510 13.54 33.01 22.55
CA HIS A 510 12.11 32.85 22.80
C HIS A 510 11.68 33.49 24.13
N ASN A 511 10.51 34.17 24.12
CA ASN A 511 9.97 34.79 25.33
C ASN A 511 9.27 33.74 26.22
N THR A 512 8.46 32.86 25.65
CA THR A 512 7.84 31.74 26.34
C THR A 512 7.65 30.56 25.38
N GLY A 513 8.10 29.40 25.80
CA GLY A 513 7.99 28.19 24.96
C GLY A 513 8.80 28.29 23.66
N THR A 514 8.13 28.31 22.51
CA THR A 514 8.74 28.33 21.17
C THR A 514 8.48 29.62 20.39
N THR A 515 7.98 30.68 21.05
CA THR A 515 7.65 31.93 20.37
C THR A 515 8.86 32.84 20.36
N GLN A 516 9.33 33.24 19.18
CA GLN A 516 10.43 34.22 19.02
C GLN A 516 10.11 35.51 19.77
N ALA A 517 11.03 35.99 20.58
CA ALA A 517 10.90 37.27 21.27
C ALA A 517 10.91 38.45 20.27
N THR A 518 10.10 39.46 20.54
CA THR A 518 10.04 40.73 19.79
C THR A 518 10.57 41.84 20.64
N ASP A 519 10.78 43.01 20.04
CA ASP A 519 11.39 44.19 20.68
C ASP A 519 10.81 44.50 22.08
N GLY A 520 11.67 44.58 23.07
CA GLY A 520 11.33 44.82 24.47
C GLY A 520 10.75 43.63 25.23
N GLN A 521 10.66 42.43 24.63
CA GLN A 521 10.21 41.23 25.32
C GLN A 521 11.36 40.49 26.03
N ASP A 522 11.06 39.86 27.15
CA ASP A 522 11.99 39.00 27.87
C ASP A 522 12.34 37.76 27.04
N VAL A 523 13.60 37.34 27.11
CA VAL A 523 14.09 36.09 26.49
C VAL A 523 14.25 35.04 27.58
N ASP A 524 13.29 34.10 27.65
CA ASP A 524 13.31 33.01 28.62
C ASP A 524 14.20 31.85 28.19
N ASN A 525 14.25 31.59 26.88
CA ASN A 525 15.06 30.54 26.29
C ASN A 525 15.87 31.10 25.11
N TRP A 526 17.16 30.87 25.12
CA TRP A 526 18.05 31.20 24.00
C TRP A 526 18.74 29.90 23.55
N HIS A 527 18.37 29.41 22.41
CA HIS A 527 18.84 28.12 21.94
C HIS A 527 20.25 28.21 21.34
N ASP A 528 21.06 27.23 21.68
CA ASP A 528 22.38 27.04 21.09
C ASP A 528 22.26 26.53 19.66
N GLN A 529 22.73 27.35 18.74
CA GLN A 529 22.69 27.03 17.30
C GLN A 529 23.97 26.33 16.82
N SER A 530 24.82 25.87 17.73
CA SER A 530 26.04 25.13 17.38
C SER A 530 25.78 23.63 17.11
N GLY A 531 24.57 23.13 17.38
CA GLY A 531 24.23 21.70 17.31
C GLY A 531 24.62 20.90 18.56
N ASN A 532 25.20 21.53 19.58
CA ASN A 532 25.60 20.85 20.81
C ASN A 532 24.52 20.91 21.91
N ASN A 533 23.40 21.60 21.67
CA ASN A 533 22.25 21.74 22.59
C ASN A 533 22.60 22.33 23.97
N PHE A 534 23.51 23.32 24.01
CA PHE A 534 23.83 24.06 25.22
C PHE A 534 22.88 25.25 25.41
N ASP A 535 21.60 25.03 25.42
CA ASP A 535 20.58 26.05 25.53
C ASP A 535 20.70 26.85 26.84
N ALA A 536 20.57 28.16 26.72
CA ALA A 536 20.50 29.05 27.88
C ALA A 536 19.02 29.24 28.27
N ASN A 537 18.66 28.78 29.46
CA ASN A 537 17.34 28.97 30.04
C ASN A 537 17.42 30.05 31.14
N SER A 538 16.67 31.13 30.98
CA SER A 538 16.65 32.22 31.94
C SER A 538 15.77 31.89 33.14
N ASN A 539 16.38 31.68 34.30
CA ASN A 539 15.66 31.71 35.58
C ASN A 539 16.16 32.82 36.52
N GLN A 540 17.04 33.68 36.07
CA GLN A 540 17.71 34.70 36.92
C GLN A 540 18.02 35.96 36.11
N GLY A 541 17.11 36.92 36.03
CA GLY A 541 17.35 38.25 35.47
C GLY A 541 16.60 38.53 34.16
N ASP A 542 16.47 39.79 33.86
CA ASP A 542 15.63 40.28 32.74
C ASP A 542 16.51 40.49 31.50
N ALA A 543 16.81 39.44 30.75
CA ALA A 543 17.37 39.60 29.41
C ALA A 543 16.21 39.91 28.45
N SER A 544 16.21 41.08 27.81
CA SER A 544 15.23 41.46 26.82
C SER A 544 15.82 41.48 25.41
N TRP A 545 15.00 41.16 24.42
CA TRP A 545 15.37 41.30 23.01
C TRP A 545 15.23 42.77 22.58
N ASP A 546 16.20 43.30 21.86
CA ASP A 546 16.26 44.69 21.40
C ASP A 546 16.59 44.68 19.90
N GLU A 547 15.69 45.23 19.09
CA GLU A 547 15.83 45.30 17.63
C GLU A 547 16.90 46.30 17.18
N ASP A 548 17.11 47.34 17.96
CA ASP A 548 18.08 48.40 17.65
C ASP A 548 19.51 48.10 18.11
N GLY A 549 19.75 46.94 18.75
CA GLY A 549 21.05 46.35 19.09
C GLY A 549 21.77 46.90 20.21
#